data_309ed6a6377e43fb038bda6c27e0cf4b
#
_entry.id   309ed6a6377e43fb038bda6c27e0cf4b
#
_cell.length_a   1.000
_cell.length_b   1.000
_cell.length_c   1.000
_cell.angle_alpha   90.00
_cell.angle_beta   90.00
_cell.angle_gamma   90.00
#
_symmetry.space_group_name_H-M   'P 1'
#
loop_
_entity.id
_entity.type
_entity.pdbx_description
1 polymer ?
#
loop_
_entity_poly.entity_id
_entity_poly.type
_entity_poly.pdbx_seq_one_letter_code
_entity_poly.pdbx_strand_id
1 'polypeptide(L)'
;SKLNIPIIFLTAYADSSTLAKAKVTEPYGYIIKPFKEIDLQTNIEIALYKHERAKESKRERDFLYSLVEAKSTKEVIFVKSNLKLVKINTKEIYYLEALKDYVTINTKSSRYIVHSTMKDIEKKFPAAEFVRAHRSFIVRIDKIAAIDHHFVIVEDLQKQIPISASYRD
;
A
#
# COMPACT_ATOMS: atom_id res chain seq x y z
N SER A 1 -15.48 2.95 -4.16
CA SER A 1 -14.68 3.23 -5.38
C SER A 1 -14.42 4.74 -5.44
N LYS A 2 -13.17 5.17 -5.38
CA LYS A 2 -12.82 6.58 -5.62
C LYS A 2 -13.05 6.85 -7.10
N LEU A 3 -13.94 7.79 -7.41
CA LEU A 3 -14.13 8.30 -8.77
C LEU A 3 -12.80 8.89 -9.25
N ASN A 4 -12.27 8.38 -10.35
CA ASN A 4 -11.03 8.85 -10.96
C ASN A 4 -11.35 9.93 -12.00
N ILE A 5 -11.85 11.07 -11.52
CA ILE A 5 -12.22 12.24 -12.33
C ILE A 5 -11.45 13.47 -11.82
N PRO A 6 -11.05 14.39 -12.70
CA PRO A 6 -10.45 15.66 -12.28
C PRO A 6 -11.52 16.55 -11.64
N ILE A 7 -11.17 17.16 -10.52
CA ILE A 7 -12.06 18.06 -9.75
C ILE A 7 -11.48 19.47 -9.82
N ILE A 8 -12.33 20.45 -10.14
CA ILE A 8 -12.03 21.87 -10.07
C ILE A 8 -12.98 22.51 -9.06
N PHE A 9 -12.44 23.24 -8.09
CA PHE A 9 -13.25 24.01 -7.15
C PHE A 9 -13.57 25.39 -7.68
N LEU A 10 -14.85 25.78 -7.56
CA LEU A 10 -15.35 27.13 -7.82
C LEU A 10 -15.79 27.75 -6.50
N THR A 11 -15.16 28.84 -6.06
CA THR A 11 -15.46 29.47 -4.77
C THR A 11 -15.57 30.96 -4.85
N ALA A 12 -16.42 31.56 -3.98
CA ALA A 12 -16.47 32.98 -3.75
C ALA A 12 -15.43 33.45 -2.72
N TYR A 13 -14.80 32.53 -2.00
CA TYR A 13 -13.91 32.85 -0.91
C TYR A 13 -12.46 32.53 -1.28
N ALA A 14 -11.58 33.51 -1.14
CA ALA A 14 -10.14 33.42 -1.38
C ALA A 14 -9.34 33.36 -0.06
N ASP A 15 -10.00 33.05 1.08
CA ASP A 15 -9.34 33.01 2.37
C ASP A 15 -8.38 31.79 2.48
N SER A 16 -7.30 31.99 3.22
CA SER A 16 -6.24 30.98 3.38
C SER A 16 -6.73 29.69 4.04
N SER A 17 -7.77 29.76 4.89
CA SER A 17 -8.32 28.60 5.59
C SER A 17 -9.10 27.66 4.66
N THR A 18 -9.89 28.22 3.76
CA THR A 18 -10.65 27.49 2.73
C THR A 18 -9.70 26.88 1.70
N LEU A 19 -8.66 27.62 1.29
CA LEU A 19 -7.64 27.12 0.38
C LEU A 19 -6.83 25.97 1.00
N ALA A 20 -6.50 26.04 2.29
CA ALA A 20 -5.79 24.98 2.99
C ALA A 20 -6.61 23.67 3.03
N LYS A 21 -7.93 23.77 3.28
CA LYS A 21 -8.84 22.61 3.23
C LYS A 21 -8.96 22.03 1.83
N ALA A 22 -9.05 22.88 0.81
CA ALA A 22 -9.13 22.43 -0.59
C ALA A 22 -7.84 21.73 -1.04
N LYS A 23 -6.66 22.17 -0.62
CA LYS A 23 -5.37 21.53 -0.94
C LYS A 23 -5.28 20.06 -0.51
N VAL A 24 -5.90 19.69 0.61
CA VAL A 24 -5.90 18.31 1.12
C VAL A 24 -6.58 17.33 0.15
N THR A 25 -7.52 17.82 -0.66
CA THR A 25 -8.22 16.99 -1.66
C THR A 25 -7.47 16.90 -3.00
N GLU A 26 -6.33 17.61 -3.12
CA GLU A 26 -5.51 17.66 -4.33
C GLU A 26 -6.31 17.92 -5.61
N PRO A 27 -7.08 19.03 -5.70
CA PRO A 27 -7.89 19.32 -6.87
C PRO A 27 -7.01 19.65 -8.07
N TYR A 28 -7.52 19.41 -9.26
CA TYR A 28 -6.82 19.74 -10.51
C TYR A 28 -6.87 21.24 -10.85
N GLY A 29 -7.79 21.98 -10.25
CA GLY A 29 -7.92 23.43 -10.41
C GLY A 29 -8.73 24.10 -9.31
N TYR A 30 -8.56 25.41 -9.19
CA TYR A 30 -9.25 26.26 -8.23
C TYR A 30 -9.54 27.60 -8.87
N ILE A 31 -10.82 28.01 -8.94
CA ILE A 31 -11.26 29.24 -9.60
C ILE A 31 -12.04 30.08 -8.59
N ILE A 32 -11.68 31.35 -8.48
CA ILE A 32 -12.31 32.30 -7.57
C ILE A 32 -13.39 33.11 -8.33
N LYS A 33 -14.56 33.20 -7.76
CA LYS A 33 -15.66 34.07 -8.29
C LYS A 33 -15.41 35.52 -7.91
N PRO A 34 -15.70 36.52 -8.81
CA PRO A 34 -16.20 36.34 -10.17
C PRO A 34 -15.10 35.92 -11.16
N PHE A 35 -15.41 35.05 -12.11
CA PHE A 35 -14.49 34.57 -13.14
C PHE A 35 -15.06 34.84 -14.53
N LYS A 36 -14.21 34.93 -15.54
CA LYS A 36 -14.57 35.01 -16.93
C LYS A 36 -14.72 33.58 -17.53
N GLU A 37 -15.48 33.47 -18.61
CA GLU A 37 -15.66 32.22 -19.31
C GLU A 37 -14.32 31.61 -19.73
N ILE A 38 -13.40 32.44 -20.22
CA ILE A 38 -12.07 32.00 -20.62
C ILE A 38 -11.25 31.39 -19.46
N ASP A 39 -11.41 31.90 -18.22
CA ASP A 39 -10.72 31.36 -17.05
C ASP A 39 -11.22 29.96 -16.74
N LEU A 40 -12.55 29.74 -16.85
CA LEU A 40 -13.15 28.44 -16.66
C LEU A 40 -12.70 27.45 -17.71
N GLN A 41 -12.77 27.84 -18.99
CA GLN A 41 -12.35 27.00 -20.12
C GLN A 41 -10.88 26.58 -19.98
N THR A 42 -10.00 27.54 -19.74
CA THR A 42 -8.55 27.28 -19.59
C THR A 42 -8.26 26.33 -18.41
N ASN A 43 -8.94 26.53 -17.27
CA ASN A 43 -8.75 25.65 -16.12
C ASN A 43 -9.26 24.23 -16.39
N ILE A 44 -10.36 24.07 -17.12
CA ILE A 44 -10.87 22.75 -17.52
C ILE A 44 -9.86 22.05 -18.43
N GLU A 45 -9.35 22.71 -19.45
CA GLU A 45 -8.36 22.16 -20.38
C GLU A 45 -7.08 21.71 -19.64
N ILE A 46 -6.55 22.56 -18.76
CA ILE A 46 -5.38 22.24 -17.94
C ILE A 46 -5.66 21.05 -17.01
N ALA A 47 -6.84 21.00 -16.38
CA ALA A 47 -7.21 19.92 -15.49
C ALA A 47 -7.31 18.59 -16.21
N LEU A 48 -7.93 18.56 -17.40
CA LEU A 48 -8.02 17.38 -18.25
C LEU A 48 -6.64 16.91 -18.71
N TYR A 49 -5.79 17.82 -19.18
CA TYR A 49 -4.43 17.50 -19.59
C TYR A 49 -3.59 16.90 -18.46
N LYS A 50 -3.62 17.52 -17.27
CA LYS A 50 -2.91 17.01 -16.09
C LYS A 50 -3.44 15.63 -15.67
N HIS A 51 -4.76 15.43 -15.74
CA HIS A 51 -5.39 14.16 -15.40
C HIS A 51 -4.95 13.03 -16.34
N GLU A 52 -4.97 13.28 -17.65
CA GLU A 52 -4.51 12.29 -18.65
C GLU A 52 -3.03 11.95 -18.43
N ARG A 53 -2.15 12.92 -18.24
CA ARG A 53 -0.74 12.68 -17.95
C ARG A 53 -0.51 11.88 -16.68
N ALA A 54 -1.25 12.18 -15.61
CA ALA A 54 -1.18 11.43 -14.37
C ALA A 54 -1.64 9.97 -14.56
N LYS A 55 -2.67 9.76 -15.39
CA LYS A 55 -3.21 8.44 -15.73
C LYS A 55 -2.24 7.61 -16.58
N GLU A 56 -1.58 8.23 -17.57
CA GLU A 56 -0.54 7.59 -18.39
C GLU A 56 0.66 7.18 -17.53
N SER A 57 1.20 8.09 -16.74
CA SER A 57 2.32 7.81 -15.84
C SER A 57 2.00 6.71 -14.82
N LYS A 58 0.73 6.65 -14.36
CA LYS A 58 0.27 5.57 -13.48
C LYS A 58 0.22 4.24 -14.24
N ARG A 59 -0.32 4.20 -15.47
CA ARG A 59 -0.39 2.99 -16.30
C ARG A 59 0.99 2.43 -16.62
N GLU A 60 1.92 3.30 -17.02
CA GLU A 60 3.30 2.91 -17.30
C GLU A 60 3.97 2.31 -16.06
N ARG A 61 3.83 2.95 -14.93
CA ARG A 61 4.34 2.44 -13.66
C ARG A 61 3.71 1.12 -13.27
N ASP A 62 2.39 0.98 -13.38
CA ASP A 62 1.66 -0.25 -13.04
C ASP A 62 2.05 -1.39 -14.00
N PHE A 63 2.31 -1.08 -15.27
CA PHE A 63 2.86 -2.04 -16.25
C PHE A 63 4.28 -2.49 -15.87
N LEU A 64 5.18 -1.57 -15.53
CA LEU A 64 6.52 -1.92 -15.05
C LEU A 64 6.46 -2.78 -13.80
N TYR A 65 5.55 -2.47 -12.87
CA TYR A 65 5.32 -3.28 -11.67
C TYR A 65 4.86 -4.70 -12.02
N SER A 66 3.94 -4.84 -12.98
CA SER A 66 3.47 -6.17 -13.41
C SER A 66 4.57 -7.02 -14.03
N LEU A 67 5.47 -6.42 -14.81
CA LEU A 67 6.63 -7.11 -15.39
C LEU A 67 7.60 -7.61 -14.32
N VAL A 68 7.80 -6.83 -13.26
CA VAL A 68 8.71 -7.19 -12.16
C VAL A 68 8.05 -8.24 -11.24
N GLU A 69 6.76 -8.12 -10.96
CA GLU A 69 6.01 -9.12 -10.19
C GLU A 69 5.94 -10.48 -10.91
N ALA A 70 5.79 -10.48 -12.23
CA ALA A 70 5.81 -11.71 -13.05
C ALA A 70 7.15 -12.46 -13.01
N LYS A 71 8.25 -11.75 -12.67
CA LYS A 71 9.60 -12.33 -12.49
C LYS A 71 9.90 -12.68 -11.03
N SER A 72 8.95 -12.55 -10.11
CA SER A 72 9.13 -12.94 -8.71
C SER A 72 9.40 -14.44 -8.63
N THR A 73 10.57 -14.80 -8.14
CA THR A 73 10.91 -16.20 -7.79
C THR A 73 10.42 -16.47 -6.38
N LYS A 74 10.39 -17.75 -5.97
CA LYS A 74 10.06 -18.12 -4.57
C LYS A 74 10.99 -17.47 -3.54
N GLU A 75 12.20 -17.06 -3.94
CA GLU A 75 13.20 -16.45 -3.05
C GLU A 75 13.09 -14.94 -2.92
N VAL A 76 12.41 -14.29 -3.86
CA VAL A 76 12.32 -12.81 -3.91
C VAL A 76 10.90 -12.40 -4.24
N ILE A 77 10.40 -11.44 -3.47
CA ILE A 77 9.13 -10.77 -3.74
C ILE A 77 9.35 -9.27 -3.98
N PHE A 78 8.45 -8.68 -4.73
CA PHE A 78 8.40 -7.25 -4.93
C PHE A 78 7.12 -6.70 -4.31
N VAL A 79 7.25 -5.73 -3.43
CA VAL A 79 6.12 -5.09 -2.75
C VAL A 79 6.17 -3.58 -2.91
N LYS A 80 4.99 -2.97 -3.03
CA LYS A 80 4.87 -1.53 -3.07
C LYS A 80 4.82 -0.98 -1.64
N SER A 81 5.89 -0.31 -1.23
CA SER A 81 6.00 0.35 0.07
C SER A 81 6.45 1.80 -0.13
N ASN A 82 5.77 2.76 0.50
CA ASN A 82 6.08 4.19 0.41
C ASN A 82 6.27 4.70 -1.03
N LEU A 83 5.34 4.37 -1.94
CA LEU A 83 5.36 4.73 -3.37
C LEU A 83 6.53 4.14 -4.17
N LYS A 84 7.35 3.27 -3.58
CA LYS A 84 8.45 2.56 -4.24
C LYS A 84 8.14 1.08 -4.34
N LEU A 85 8.64 0.45 -5.40
CA LEU A 85 8.69 -1.00 -5.49
C LEU A 85 9.97 -1.48 -4.80
N VAL A 86 9.80 -2.23 -3.72
CA VAL A 86 10.92 -2.73 -2.92
C VAL A 86 11.07 -4.22 -3.16
N LYS A 87 12.29 -4.64 -3.48
CA LYS A 87 12.69 -6.03 -3.58
C LYS A 87 13.00 -6.54 -2.16
N ILE A 88 12.37 -7.63 -1.76
CA ILE A 88 12.59 -8.27 -0.47
C ILE A 88 12.96 -9.74 -0.71
N ASN A 89 14.05 -10.18 -0.10
CA ASN A 89 14.39 -11.60 -0.05
C ASN A 89 13.46 -12.26 0.98
N THR A 90 12.75 -13.31 0.57
CA THR A 90 11.80 -13.99 1.46
C THR A 90 12.50 -14.62 2.66
N LYS A 91 13.78 -15.00 2.53
CA LYS A 91 14.61 -15.57 3.62
C LYS A 91 14.87 -14.57 4.75
N GLU A 92 14.76 -13.25 4.48
CA GLU A 92 14.96 -12.20 5.48
C GLU A 92 13.69 -11.89 6.26
N ILE A 93 12.55 -12.38 5.80
CA ILE A 93 11.24 -12.10 6.42
C ILE A 93 11.06 -13.02 7.64
N TYR A 94 10.68 -12.44 8.75
CA TYR A 94 10.37 -13.16 9.98
C TYR A 94 8.88 -13.40 10.12
N TYR A 95 8.08 -12.35 9.98
CA TYR A 95 6.63 -12.43 10.06
C TYR A 95 5.96 -11.25 9.35
N LEU A 96 4.68 -11.43 9.05
CA LEU A 96 3.79 -10.39 8.57
C LEU A 96 2.73 -10.11 9.62
N GLU A 97 2.36 -8.83 9.77
CA GLU A 97 1.38 -8.38 10.74
C GLU A 97 0.36 -7.43 10.08
N ALA A 98 -0.94 -7.67 10.31
CA ALA A 98 -2.01 -6.80 9.86
C ALA A 98 -2.00 -5.47 10.62
N LEU A 99 -2.12 -4.37 9.90
CA LEU A 99 -2.21 -3.02 10.45
C LEU A 99 -3.34 -2.27 9.73
N LYS A 100 -4.58 -2.43 10.17
CA LYS A 100 -5.79 -1.88 9.51
C LYS A 100 -5.84 -2.28 8.03
N ASP A 101 -5.76 -1.31 7.11
CA ASP A 101 -5.78 -1.50 5.66
C ASP A 101 -4.41 -1.85 5.06
N TYR A 102 -3.40 -2.06 5.92
CA TYR A 102 -2.03 -2.35 5.55
C TYR A 102 -1.57 -3.66 6.17
N VAL A 103 -0.54 -4.23 5.57
CA VAL A 103 0.23 -5.34 6.15
C VAL A 103 1.67 -4.86 6.32
N THR A 104 2.26 -5.17 7.46
CA THR A 104 3.69 -4.93 7.68
C THR A 104 4.45 -6.22 7.46
N ILE A 105 5.50 -6.16 6.66
CA ILE A 105 6.48 -7.22 6.46
C ILE A 105 7.67 -6.90 7.33
N ASN A 106 7.97 -7.77 8.28
CA ASN A 106 9.02 -7.54 9.27
C ASN A 106 10.21 -8.46 8.99
N THR A 107 11.37 -7.84 8.83
CA THR A 107 12.68 -8.47 8.74
C THR A 107 13.50 -8.16 10.00
N LYS A 108 14.69 -8.71 10.14
CA LYS A 108 15.57 -8.40 11.28
C LYS A 108 15.92 -6.91 11.39
N SER A 109 16.14 -6.26 10.26
CA SER A 109 16.65 -4.88 10.18
C SER A 109 15.63 -3.84 9.68
N SER A 110 14.53 -4.28 9.08
CA SER A 110 13.62 -3.39 8.38
C SER A 110 12.16 -3.80 8.52
N ARG A 111 11.29 -2.82 8.37
CA ARG A 111 9.84 -2.99 8.35
C ARG A 111 9.27 -2.31 7.12
N TYR A 112 8.53 -3.06 6.32
CA TYR A 112 7.90 -2.56 5.10
C TYR A 112 6.39 -2.51 5.28
N ILE A 113 5.77 -1.37 4.98
CA ILE A 113 4.32 -1.18 5.08
C ILE A 113 3.74 -1.29 3.67
N VAL A 114 2.83 -2.25 3.46
CA VAL A 114 2.23 -2.57 2.18
C VAL A 114 0.72 -2.42 2.28
N HIS A 115 0.12 -1.71 1.34
CA HIS A 115 -1.34 -1.64 1.24
C HIS A 115 -1.87 -2.93 0.61
N SER A 116 -2.33 -3.84 1.45
CA SER A 116 -2.84 -5.16 1.06
C SER A 116 -3.69 -5.76 2.17
N THR A 117 -4.51 -6.74 1.85
CA THR A 117 -5.14 -7.60 2.86
C THR A 117 -4.21 -8.77 3.21
N MET A 118 -4.41 -9.35 4.40
CA MET A 118 -3.66 -10.56 4.80
C MET A 118 -3.90 -11.73 3.83
N LYS A 119 -5.12 -11.85 3.29
CA LYS A 119 -5.49 -12.90 2.34
C LYS A 119 -4.77 -12.73 0.99
N ASP A 120 -4.60 -11.51 0.53
CA ASP A 120 -3.98 -11.26 -0.78
C ASP A 120 -2.46 -11.31 -0.69
N ILE A 121 -1.88 -10.82 0.42
CA ILE A 121 -0.44 -10.90 0.63
C ILE A 121 0.03 -12.34 0.83
N GLU A 122 -0.75 -13.17 1.52
CA GLU A 122 -0.47 -14.59 1.76
C GLU A 122 -0.23 -15.37 0.46
N LYS A 123 -1.00 -15.07 -0.59
CA LYS A 123 -0.85 -15.71 -1.91
C LYS A 123 0.51 -15.45 -2.58
N LYS A 124 1.21 -14.40 -2.16
CA LYS A 124 2.53 -14.04 -2.70
C LYS A 124 3.67 -14.85 -2.08
N PHE A 125 3.40 -15.60 -1.01
CA PHE A 125 4.40 -16.38 -0.29
C PHE A 125 4.21 -17.88 -0.50
N PRO A 126 5.31 -18.66 -0.57
CA PRO A 126 5.21 -20.11 -0.65
C PRO A 126 4.63 -20.69 0.64
N ALA A 127 3.54 -21.44 0.53
CA ALA A 127 2.86 -22.07 1.68
C ALA A 127 3.75 -23.07 2.45
N ALA A 128 4.80 -23.61 1.80
CA ALA A 128 5.77 -24.47 2.46
C ALA A 128 6.72 -23.71 3.40
N GLU A 129 6.84 -22.40 3.27
CA GLU A 129 7.77 -21.58 4.03
C GLU A 129 7.07 -20.62 5.01
N PHE A 130 5.79 -20.33 4.78
CA PHE A 130 5.02 -19.40 5.56
C PHE A 130 3.71 -20.02 6.03
N VAL A 131 3.41 -19.87 7.31
CA VAL A 131 2.19 -20.38 7.94
C VAL A 131 1.40 -19.24 8.56
N ARG A 132 0.09 -19.26 8.38
CA ARG A 132 -0.80 -18.31 9.02
C ARG A 132 -1.14 -18.77 10.42
N ALA A 133 -0.59 -18.12 11.44
CA ALA A 133 -0.80 -18.45 12.85
C ALA A 133 -2.05 -17.76 13.44
N HIS A 134 -2.46 -16.62 12.88
CA HIS A 134 -3.58 -15.81 13.39
C HIS A 134 -4.21 -15.02 12.24
N ARG A 135 -5.46 -14.56 12.44
CA ARG A 135 -6.10 -13.66 11.45
C ARG A 135 -5.25 -12.45 11.08
N SER A 136 -4.38 -12.01 11.97
CA SER A 136 -3.51 -10.84 11.80
C SER A 136 -2.03 -11.18 11.64
N PHE A 137 -1.64 -12.46 11.64
CA PHE A 137 -0.23 -12.84 11.58
C PHE A 137 0.03 -14.03 10.64
N ILE A 138 1.08 -13.89 9.84
CA ILE A 138 1.72 -14.96 9.07
C ILE A 138 3.17 -15.03 9.52
N VAL A 139 3.69 -16.21 9.77
CA VAL A 139 5.05 -16.43 10.28
C VAL A 139 5.84 -17.26 9.29
N ARG A 140 7.12 -16.96 9.13
CA ARG A 140 8.03 -17.80 8.38
C ARG A 140 8.47 -18.98 9.26
N ILE A 141 8.32 -20.20 8.73
CA ILE A 141 8.47 -21.46 9.51
C ILE A 141 9.88 -21.62 10.05
N ASP A 142 10.93 -21.34 9.24
CA ASP A 142 12.33 -21.45 9.65
C ASP A 142 12.79 -20.35 10.63
N LYS A 143 11.94 -19.37 10.92
CA LYS A 143 12.16 -18.31 11.92
C LYS A 143 11.42 -18.55 13.22
N ILE A 144 10.84 -19.71 13.40
CA ILE A 144 10.16 -20.10 14.65
C ILE A 144 11.21 -20.70 15.59
N ALA A 145 11.44 -20.03 16.71
CA ALA A 145 12.34 -20.51 17.75
C ALA A 145 11.64 -21.54 18.67
N ALA A 146 10.36 -21.32 18.97
CA ALA A 146 9.57 -22.20 19.82
C ALA A 146 8.07 -22.02 19.57
N ILE A 147 7.30 -23.05 19.87
CA ILE A 147 5.84 -23.02 19.82
C ILE A 147 5.33 -23.43 21.19
N ASP A 148 4.48 -22.60 21.78
CA ASP A 148 3.71 -22.87 22.98
C ASP A 148 2.24 -23.06 22.59
N HIS A 149 1.39 -23.51 23.53
CA HIS A 149 -0.04 -23.74 23.30
C HIS A 149 -0.79 -22.53 22.73
N HIS A 150 -0.33 -21.31 23.00
CA HIS A 150 -1.01 -20.07 22.64
C HIS A 150 -0.20 -19.15 21.73
N PHE A 151 1.11 -19.38 21.62
CA PHE A 151 2.02 -18.46 20.95
C PHE A 151 3.08 -19.17 20.12
N VAL A 152 3.47 -18.54 19.03
CA VAL A 152 4.72 -18.81 18.30
C VAL A 152 5.74 -17.77 18.75
N ILE A 153 6.92 -18.20 19.15
CA ILE A 153 8.04 -17.32 19.50
C ILE A 153 8.95 -17.22 18.28
N VAL A 154 9.13 -15.98 17.80
CA VAL A 154 9.95 -15.71 16.62
C VAL A 154 11.41 -15.52 17.03
N GLU A 155 12.32 -16.21 16.33
CA GLU A 155 13.76 -16.15 16.52
C GLU A 155 14.28 -14.69 16.45
N ASP A 156 15.35 -14.39 17.17
CA ASP A 156 16.04 -13.09 17.18
C ASP A 156 15.20 -11.88 17.67
N LEU A 157 13.93 -11.84 17.35
CA LEU A 157 13.05 -10.70 17.66
C LEU A 157 12.32 -10.85 19.01
N GLN A 158 12.37 -12.04 19.61
CA GLN A 158 11.61 -12.40 20.84
C GLN A 158 10.12 -12.02 20.75
N LYS A 159 9.60 -11.94 19.53
CA LYS A 159 8.20 -11.59 19.27
C LYS A 159 7.32 -12.80 19.53
N GLN A 160 6.37 -12.65 20.42
CA GLN A 160 5.31 -13.63 20.65
C GLN A 160 4.14 -13.34 19.72
N ILE A 161 3.78 -14.32 18.90
CA ILE A 161 2.67 -14.22 17.93
C ILE A 161 1.57 -15.18 18.40
N PRO A 162 0.34 -14.69 18.64
CA PRO A 162 -0.75 -15.54 19.08
C PRO A 162 -1.16 -16.56 18.01
N ILE A 163 -1.50 -17.76 18.45
CA ILE A 163 -2.09 -18.80 17.62
C ILE A 163 -3.60 -18.80 17.84
N SER A 164 -4.37 -18.54 16.80
CA SER A 164 -5.83 -18.66 16.86
C SER A 164 -6.27 -20.12 16.69
N ALA A 165 -7.33 -20.52 17.38
CA ALA A 165 -7.91 -21.87 17.29
C ALA A 165 -8.23 -22.27 15.83
N SER A 166 -8.63 -21.30 14.99
CA SER A 166 -8.95 -21.50 13.56
C SER A 166 -7.73 -21.80 12.66
N TYR A 167 -6.51 -21.75 13.18
CA TYR A 167 -5.25 -21.93 12.44
C TYR A 167 -4.34 -22.96 13.12
N ARG A 168 -4.90 -23.88 13.93
CA ARG A 168 -4.15 -24.92 14.66
C ARG A 168 -4.09 -26.26 13.92
N ASP A 169 -4.85 -26.41 12.83
CA ASP A 169 -4.94 -27.66 12.06
C ASP A 169 -3.86 -27.75 11.01
#